data_10f2f24d316b35f4ab65c49ce2a0690b
#
_entry.id   10f2f24d316b35f4ab65c49ce2a0690b
#
_cell.length_a   1.000
_cell.length_b   1.000
_cell.length_c   1.000
_cell.angle_alpha   90.00
_cell.angle_beta   90.00
_cell.angle_gamma   90.00
#
_symmetry.space_group_name_H-M   'P 1'
#
loop_
_entity.id
_entity.type
_entity.pdbx_description
1 polymer ?
#
loop_
_entity_poly.entity_id
_entity_poly.type
_entity_poly.pdbx_seq_one_letter_code
_entity_poly.pdbx_strand_id
1 'polypeptide(L)'
;MIVVAIIGILAAVALPAYSDYQASSKLTAGLAEITGAKTEMEIDANNGETIASVTDLKAIKNADTQNCDITASLAADGTGSIVCTIDNAPSQVSSAVITWSRAAPGEWTCATTGL
;
A
#
# COMPACT_ATOMS: atom_id res chain seq x y z
N MET A 1 19.01 7.65 41.02
CA MET A 1 17.71 8.37 40.97
C MET A 1 17.62 9.31 39.78
N ILE A 2 18.59 10.22 39.63
CA ILE A 2 18.62 11.15 38.48
C ILE A 2 18.76 10.41 37.16
N VAL A 3 19.57 9.36 37.09
CA VAL A 3 19.78 8.56 35.87
C VAL A 3 18.48 7.91 35.39
N VAL A 4 17.67 7.40 36.29
CA VAL A 4 16.38 6.78 35.96
C VAL A 4 15.40 7.82 35.39
N ALA A 5 15.40 9.02 35.97
CA ALA A 5 14.55 10.12 35.50
C ALA A 5 14.95 10.57 34.07
N ILE A 6 16.23 10.64 33.79
CA ILE A 6 16.75 11.02 32.48
C ILE A 6 16.37 9.95 31.45
N ILE A 7 16.50 8.67 31.75
CA ILE A 7 16.12 7.56 30.87
C ILE A 7 14.62 7.64 30.57
N GLY A 8 13.78 7.92 31.54
CA GLY A 8 12.34 8.05 31.37
C GLY A 8 11.96 9.19 30.43
N ILE A 9 12.61 10.33 30.52
CA ILE A 9 12.38 11.49 29.65
C ILE A 9 12.83 11.18 28.22
N LEU A 10 14.00 10.57 28.06
CA LEU A 10 14.52 10.21 26.74
C LEU A 10 13.63 9.19 26.03
N ALA A 11 13.15 8.19 26.76
CA ALA A 11 12.22 7.19 26.22
C ALA A 11 10.90 7.82 25.75
N ALA A 12 10.36 8.75 26.53
CA ALA A 12 9.11 9.44 26.18
C ALA A 12 9.24 10.28 24.91
N VAL A 13 10.41 10.89 24.67
CA VAL A 13 10.66 11.68 23.46
C VAL A 13 10.90 10.77 22.24
N ALA A 14 11.58 9.63 22.42
CA ALA A 14 11.93 8.74 21.34
C ALA A 14 10.73 7.97 20.78
N LEU A 15 9.78 7.56 21.62
CA LEU A 15 8.65 6.74 21.21
C LEU A 15 7.75 7.37 20.14
N PRO A 16 7.33 8.65 20.25
CA PRO A 16 6.50 9.26 19.20
C PRO A 16 7.18 9.32 17.83
N ALA A 17 8.47 9.66 17.78
CA ALA A 17 9.23 9.71 16.54
C ALA A 17 9.35 8.31 15.90
N TYR A 18 9.59 7.30 16.71
CA TYR A 18 9.68 5.91 16.27
C TYR A 18 8.34 5.42 15.69
N SER A 19 7.24 5.78 16.32
CA SER A 19 5.90 5.42 15.88
C SER A 19 5.57 6.03 14.50
N ASP A 20 5.90 7.31 14.29
CA ASP A 20 5.72 7.98 13.00
C ASP A 20 6.57 7.33 11.91
N TYR A 21 7.79 6.96 12.23
CA TYR A 21 8.69 6.26 11.32
C TYR A 21 8.12 4.91 10.91
N GLN A 22 7.59 4.14 11.86
CA GLN A 22 6.96 2.84 11.58
C GLN A 22 5.74 2.99 10.68
N ALA A 23 4.90 4.00 10.92
CA ALA A 23 3.73 4.27 10.10
C ALA A 23 4.12 4.56 8.65
N SER A 24 5.11 5.43 8.45
CA SER A 24 5.63 5.76 7.12
C SER A 24 6.23 4.55 6.43
N SER A 25 7.00 3.74 7.15
CA SER A 25 7.62 2.53 6.64
C SER A 25 6.56 1.51 6.19
N LYS A 26 5.48 1.37 6.96
CA LYS A 26 4.37 0.46 6.65
C LYS A 26 3.66 0.87 5.37
N LEU A 27 3.37 2.16 5.20
CA LEU A 27 2.77 2.68 3.98
C LEU A 27 3.68 2.45 2.77
N THR A 28 4.97 2.68 2.93
CA THR A 28 5.96 2.46 1.86
C THR A 28 6.02 0.99 1.46
N ALA A 29 5.99 0.08 2.42
CA ALA A 29 5.98 -1.35 2.14
C ALA A 29 4.74 -1.78 1.38
N GLY A 30 3.56 -1.28 1.78
CA GLY A 30 2.31 -1.55 1.07
C GLY A 30 2.31 -1.02 -0.35
N LEU A 31 2.80 0.20 -0.53
CA LEU A 31 2.92 0.81 -1.86
C LEU A 31 3.86 0.00 -2.75
N ALA A 32 4.98 -0.48 -2.22
CA ALA A 32 5.94 -1.29 -2.98
C ALA A 32 5.31 -2.59 -3.47
N GLU A 33 4.48 -3.23 -2.66
CA GLU A 33 3.80 -4.47 -3.04
C GLU A 33 2.88 -4.27 -4.25
N ILE A 34 2.06 -3.21 -4.26
CA ILE A 34 1.13 -2.98 -5.36
C ILE A 34 1.80 -2.35 -6.57
N THR A 35 2.89 -1.60 -6.40
CA THR A 35 3.63 -1.00 -7.51
C THR A 35 4.24 -2.07 -8.41
N GLY A 36 4.66 -3.20 -7.86
CA GLY A 36 5.16 -4.32 -8.64
C GLY A 36 4.14 -4.89 -9.63
N ALA A 37 2.87 -4.87 -9.29
CA ALA A 37 1.81 -5.36 -10.17
C ALA A 37 1.38 -4.34 -11.22
N LYS A 38 1.69 -3.07 -11.04
CA LYS A 38 1.33 -1.99 -11.96
C LYS A 38 1.85 -2.24 -13.37
N THR A 39 3.09 -2.72 -13.49
CA THR A 39 3.71 -3.03 -14.78
C THR A 39 2.96 -4.15 -15.51
N GLU A 40 2.57 -5.20 -14.81
CA GLU A 40 1.79 -6.29 -15.40
C GLU A 40 0.43 -5.80 -15.88
N MET A 41 -0.25 -4.96 -15.09
CA MET A 41 -1.53 -4.37 -15.49
C MET A 41 -1.38 -3.48 -16.71
N GLU A 42 -0.30 -2.73 -16.83
CA GLU A 42 -0.02 -1.89 -18.00
C GLU A 42 0.14 -2.74 -19.26
N ILE A 43 0.84 -3.86 -19.16
CA ILE A 43 0.99 -4.79 -20.27
C ILE A 43 -0.37 -5.38 -20.66
N ASP A 44 -1.16 -5.81 -19.70
CA ASP A 44 -2.49 -6.37 -19.95
C ASP A 44 -3.43 -5.34 -20.59
N ALA A 45 -3.38 -4.09 -20.13
CA ALA A 45 -4.16 -3.00 -20.69
C ALA A 45 -3.79 -2.73 -22.15
N ASN A 46 -2.50 -2.73 -22.48
CA ASN A 46 -2.01 -2.53 -23.83
C ASN A 46 -2.40 -3.69 -24.76
N ASN A 47 -2.60 -4.87 -24.21
CA ASN A 47 -3.05 -6.06 -24.97
C ASN A 47 -4.58 -6.17 -25.05
N GLY A 48 -5.31 -5.27 -24.41
CA GLY A 48 -6.77 -5.29 -24.37
C GLY A 48 -7.34 -6.37 -23.45
N GLU A 49 -6.54 -6.89 -22.55
CA GLU A 49 -6.96 -7.92 -21.60
C GLU A 49 -7.65 -7.30 -20.38
N THR A 50 -8.46 -8.11 -19.71
CA THR A 50 -9.15 -7.69 -18.48
C THR A 50 -8.63 -8.44 -17.29
N ILE A 51 -8.79 -7.83 -16.09
CA ILE A 51 -8.46 -8.46 -14.82
C ILE A 51 -9.71 -8.38 -13.94
N ALA A 52 -10.27 -9.54 -13.63
CA ALA A 52 -11.47 -9.62 -12.79
C ALA A 52 -11.15 -9.56 -11.29
N SER A 53 -9.98 -10.09 -10.90
CA SER A 53 -9.54 -10.09 -9.51
C SER A 53 -8.03 -10.14 -9.42
N VAL A 54 -7.50 -9.91 -8.24
CA VAL A 54 -6.05 -9.93 -7.98
C VAL A 54 -5.41 -11.29 -8.31
N THR A 55 -6.18 -12.36 -8.29
CA THR A 55 -5.67 -13.70 -8.61
C THR A 55 -5.24 -13.84 -10.07
N ASP A 56 -5.70 -12.96 -10.93
CA ASP A 56 -5.29 -12.92 -12.35
C ASP A 56 -3.91 -12.29 -12.53
N LEU A 57 -3.36 -11.65 -11.49
CA LEU A 57 -2.05 -11.03 -11.53
C LEU A 57 -0.98 -12.00 -11.06
N LYS A 58 -0.01 -12.27 -11.95
CA LYS A 58 1.11 -13.18 -11.64
C LYS A 58 2.12 -12.54 -10.69
N ALA A 59 2.22 -11.21 -10.72
CA ALA A 59 3.12 -10.46 -9.83
C ALA A 59 2.67 -10.52 -8.37
N ILE A 60 1.39 -10.75 -8.12
CA ILE A 60 0.84 -10.87 -6.77
C ILE A 60 0.56 -12.35 -6.49
N LYS A 61 1.45 -12.99 -5.77
CA LYS A 61 1.31 -14.41 -5.43
C LYS A 61 0.33 -14.65 -4.29
N ASN A 62 0.18 -13.67 -3.42
CA ASN A 62 -0.69 -13.75 -2.25
C ASN A 62 -1.35 -12.39 -2.06
N ALA A 63 -2.68 -12.35 -2.17
CA ALA A 63 -3.45 -11.12 -2.03
C ALA A 63 -3.50 -10.62 -0.58
N ASP A 64 -3.36 -11.51 0.39
CA ASP A 64 -3.34 -11.17 1.80
C ASP A 64 -1.92 -11.34 2.32
N THR A 65 -1.17 -10.24 2.32
CA THR A 65 0.21 -10.22 2.81
C THR A 65 0.24 -9.66 4.23
N GLN A 66 1.43 -9.65 4.83
CA GLN A 66 1.62 -9.01 6.12
C GLN A 66 1.35 -7.51 6.08
N ASN A 67 1.56 -6.87 4.94
CA ASN A 67 1.40 -5.42 4.78
C ASN A 67 0.06 -5.01 4.22
N CYS A 68 -0.54 -5.81 3.35
CA CYS A 68 -1.73 -5.45 2.59
C CYS A 68 -2.72 -6.58 2.44
N ASP A 69 -3.97 -6.18 2.34
CA ASP A 69 -5.01 -6.97 1.70
C ASP A 69 -5.22 -6.34 0.31
N ILE A 70 -4.85 -7.04 -0.75
CA ILE A 70 -4.73 -6.49 -2.09
C ILE A 70 -5.93 -6.88 -2.94
N THR A 71 -6.50 -5.88 -3.63
CA THR A 71 -7.52 -6.11 -4.66
C THR A 71 -7.07 -5.42 -5.95
N ALA A 72 -7.52 -5.95 -7.09
CA ALA A 72 -7.17 -5.40 -8.40
C ALA A 72 -8.28 -5.67 -9.40
N SER A 73 -8.43 -4.75 -10.35
CA SER A 73 -9.35 -4.92 -11.46
C SER A 73 -8.86 -4.12 -12.66
N LEU A 74 -9.20 -4.58 -13.87
CA LEU A 74 -8.89 -3.89 -15.12
C LEU A 74 -10.01 -4.17 -16.10
N ALA A 75 -10.61 -3.11 -16.63
CA ALA A 75 -11.67 -3.19 -17.61
C ALA A 75 -11.09 -3.20 -19.04
N ALA A 76 -11.89 -3.65 -20.00
CA ALA A 76 -11.48 -3.73 -21.39
C ALA A 76 -11.15 -2.37 -22.01
N ASP A 77 -11.71 -1.28 -21.47
CA ASP A 77 -11.44 0.09 -21.94
C ASP A 77 -10.11 0.64 -21.41
N GLY A 78 -9.41 -0.10 -20.57
CA GLY A 78 -8.13 0.31 -20.00
C GLY A 78 -8.21 0.95 -18.64
N THR A 79 -9.41 1.18 -18.09
CA THR A 79 -9.55 1.68 -16.73
C THR A 79 -9.33 0.55 -15.73
N GLY A 80 -8.63 0.84 -14.64
CA GLY A 80 -8.37 -0.17 -13.63
C GLY A 80 -7.77 0.41 -12.38
N SER A 81 -7.61 -0.45 -11.38
CA SER A 81 -7.00 -0.07 -10.12
C SER A 81 -6.36 -1.25 -9.42
N ILE A 82 -5.35 -0.94 -8.60
CA ILE A 82 -4.76 -1.86 -7.63
C ILE A 82 -4.86 -1.19 -6.28
N VAL A 83 -5.41 -1.90 -5.31
CA VAL A 83 -5.67 -1.35 -3.97
C VAL A 83 -4.93 -2.17 -2.93
N CYS A 84 -4.22 -1.48 -2.04
CA CYS A 84 -3.66 -2.07 -0.83
C CYS A 84 -4.43 -1.51 0.37
N THR A 85 -5.18 -2.35 1.04
CA THR A 85 -5.76 -2.01 2.34
C THR A 85 -4.74 -2.42 3.38
N ILE A 86 -4.20 -1.45 4.11
CA ILE A 86 -3.13 -1.69 5.06
C ILE A 86 -3.60 -2.62 6.17
N ASP A 87 -2.77 -3.59 6.50
CA ASP A 87 -3.03 -4.62 7.47
C ASP A 87 -1.87 -4.71 8.47
N ASN A 88 -2.15 -5.14 9.70
CA ASN A 88 -1.13 -5.33 10.73
C ASN A 88 -0.28 -4.08 10.98
N ALA A 89 -0.93 -2.93 11.13
CA ALA A 89 -0.27 -1.63 11.13
C ALA A 89 -0.44 -0.87 12.45
N PRO A 90 0.46 0.09 12.73
CA PRO A 90 0.25 1.03 13.84
C PRO A 90 -1.08 1.78 13.72
N SER A 91 -1.63 2.22 14.83
CA SER A 91 -2.95 2.85 14.86
C SER A 91 -3.08 4.07 13.95
N GLN A 92 -1.99 4.80 13.70
CA GLN A 92 -1.98 5.97 12.82
C GLN A 92 -2.36 5.64 11.39
N VAL A 93 -2.10 4.42 10.93
CA VAL A 93 -2.32 3.99 9.56
C VAL A 93 -3.14 2.70 9.46
N SER A 94 -3.77 2.28 10.54
CA SER A 94 -4.52 1.02 10.58
C SER A 94 -5.73 0.99 9.65
N SER A 95 -6.22 2.15 9.22
CA SER A 95 -7.33 2.29 8.28
C SER A 95 -6.88 2.82 6.92
N ALA A 96 -5.58 2.88 6.67
CA ALA A 96 -5.05 3.45 5.43
C ALA A 96 -5.32 2.53 4.24
N VAL A 97 -5.65 3.14 3.11
CA VAL A 97 -5.86 2.46 1.83
C VAL A 97 -5.05 3.19 0.78
N ILE A 98 -4.21 2.46 0.05
CA ILE A 98 -3.39 3.00 -1.04
C ILE A 98 -3.94 2.46 -2.34
N THR A 99 -4.21 3.34 -3.30
CA THR A 99 -4.80 2.96 -4.58
C THR A 99 -3.98 3.52 -5.72
N TRP A 100 -3.54 2.66 -6.63
CA TRP A 100 -3.09 3.02 -7.96
C TRP A 100 -4.28 2.92 -8.91
N SER A 101 -4.59 3.99 -9.62
CA SER A 101 -5.70 4.03 -10.58
C SER A 101 -5.18 4.35 -11.96
N ARG A 102 -5.65 3.60 -12.96
CA ARG A 102 -5.31 3.81 -14.36
C ARG A 102 -6.50 4.38 -15.10
N ALA A 103 -6.31 5.50 -15.79
CA ALA A 103 -7.31 6.07 -16.69
C ALA A 103 -7.25 5.37 -18.05
N ALA A 104 -8.33 5.42 -18.80
CA ALA A 104 -8.41 4.77 -20.12
C ALA A 104 -7.26 5.13 -21.07
N PRO A 105 -6.78 6.41 -21.14
CA PRO A 105 -5.63 6.78 -21.96
C PRO A 105 -4.29 6.20 -21.49
N GLY A 106 -4.21 5.70 -20.26
CA GLY A 106 -2.98 5.11 -19.74
C GLY A 106 -2.29 5.89 -18.62
N GLU A 107 -2.92 6.94 -18.12
CA GLU A 107 -2.39 7.72 -17.02
C GLU A 107 -2.63 7.01 -15.68
N TRP A 108 -1.58 6.93 -14.86
CA TRP A 108 -1.66 6.36 -13.53
C TRP A 108 -1.63 7.45 -12.46
N THR A 109 -2.49 7.31 -11.47
CA THR A 109 -2.51 8.18 -10.30
C THR A 109 -2.50 7.36 -9.04
N CYS A 110 -1.87 7.89 -7.99
CA CYS A 110 -1.81 7.24 -6.67
C CYS A 110 -2.55 8.10 -5.67
N ALA A 111 -3.39 7.47 -4.86
CA ALA A 111 -4.12 8.15 -3.80
C ALA A 111 -4.06 7.32 -2.52
N THR A 112 -4.11 8.01 -1.39
CA THR A 112 -4.13 7.38 -0.07
C THR A 112 -5.28 7.97 0.74
N THR A 113 -6.06 7.12 1.38
CA THR A 113 -7.17 7.51 2.26
C THR A 113 -7.04 6.84 3.61
N GLY A 114 -7.85 7.25 4.57
CA GLY A 114 -7.88 6.61 5.90
C GLY A 114 -6.72 6.98 6.83
N LEU A 115 -6.04 8.07 6.55
CA LEU A 115 -4.95 8.57 7.39
C LEU A 115 -5.45 9.45 8.54
#